data_cc2c9b8ea81d9ce2da3180ea9a27b73a
#
_entry.id   cc2c9b8ea81d9ce2da3180ea9a27b73a
#
_cell.length_a   1.000
_cell.length_b   1.000
_cell.length_c   1.000
_cell.angle_alpha   90.00
_cell.angle_beta   90.00
_cell.angle_gamma   90.00
#
_symmetry.space_group_name_H-M   'P 1'
#
loop_
_entity.id
_entity.type
_entity.pdbx_description
1 polymer ?
#
loop_
_entity_poly.entity_id
_entity_poly.type
_entity_poly.pdbx_seq_one_letter_code
_entity_poly.pdbx_strand_id
1 'polypeptide(L)'
;MTYDAKELEQYPEIMNKEQLRKVCHISKRTAHYLLQFNLIPHVCTGKKTRCYAIKKRDVIDFMINREVNPSRYIVPTGWYKYGSEDVKPYKIRIQPPLPSDQQKTRRYYESKLASCPDVIDVAAIVDFTGYNRHTVCEWIRFGKLRALALQHKYMIPKCYLIDWLSTDEHNATLRKSRRHIDRLWELQKWSDGQ
;
A
#
# COMPACT_ATOMS: atom_id res chain seq x y z
N MET A 1 -7.30 31.77 -15.02
CA MET A 1 -6.35 31.00 -15.89
C MET A 1 -6.97 30.90 -17.25
N THR A 2 -6.48 31.65 -18.20
CA THR A 2 -6.90 31.58 -19.61
C THR A 2 -6.44 30.24 -20.16
N TYR A 3 -7.37 29.38 -20.61
CA TYR A 3 -7.00 28.14 -21.26
C TYR A 3 -6.21 28.45 -22.55
N ASP A 4 -5.12 27.72 -22.75
CA ASP A 4 -4.32 27.89 -23.97
C ASP A 4 -4.98 27.08 -25.11
N ALA A 5 -5.68 27.78 -26.01
CA ALA A 5 -6.31 27.16 -27.17
C ALA A 5 -5.33 26.37 -28.05
N LYS A 6 -4.04 26.77 -28.06
CA LYS A 6 -2.97 26.07 -28.79
C LYS A 6 -2.65 24.69 -28.19
N GLU A 7 -2.81 24.53 -26.88
CA GLU A 7 -2.59 23.22 -26.23
C GLU A 7 -3.67 22.21 -26.66
N LEU A 8 -4.90 22.68 -26.88
CA LEU A 8 -6.01 21.83 -27.34
C LEU A 8 -5.88 21.37 -28.80
N GLU A 9 -5.20 22.13 -29.65
CA GLU A 9 -5.00 21.74 -31.05
C GLU A 9 -4.21 20.43 -31.21
N GLN A 10 -3.34 20.10 -30.27
CA GLN A 10 -2.55 18.88 -30.28
C GLN A 10 -3.36 17.61 -29.98
N TYR A 11 -4.60 17.72 -29.49
CA TYR A 11 -5.42 16.60 -29.12
C TYR A 11 -6.46 16.26 -30.17
N PRO A 12 -6.83 14.96 -30.30
CA PRO A 12 -7.81 14.51 -31.29
C PRO A 12 -9.22 15.01 -30.95
N GLU A 13 -10.12 15.02 -31.94
CA GLU A 13 -11.53 15.42 -31.77
C GLU A 13 -12.27 14.56 -30.72
N ILE A 14 -11.88 13.30 -30.59
CA ILE A 14 -12.41 12.39 -29.53
C ILE A 14 -11.28 12.06 -28.58
N MET A 15 -11.40 12.53 -27.37
CA MET A 15 -10.40 12.40 -26.31
C MET A 15 -10.77 11.29 -25.35
N ASN A 16 -9.76 10.65 -24.76
CA ASN A 16 -9.94 9.73 -23.65
C ASN A 16 -9.74 10.44 -22.29
N LYS A 17 -10.08 9.75 -21.20
CA LYS A 17 -9.97 10.30 -19.83
C LYS A 17 -8.55 10.79 -19.48
N GLU A 18 -7.50 10.15 -20.00
CA GLU A 18 -6.12 10.55 -19.71
C GLU A 18 -5.77 11.87 -20.44
N GLN A 19 -6.25 12.04 -21.67
CA GLN A 19 -6.09 13.29 -22.42
C GLN A 19 -6.89 14.42 -21.78
N LEU A 20 -8.15 14.18 -21.39
CA LEU A 20 -8.95 15.13 -20.62
C LEU A 20 -8.19 15.61 -19.35
N ARG A 21 -7.63 14.67 -18.60
CA ARG A 21 -6.90 14.99 -17.36
C ARG A 21 -5.70 15.91 -17.63
N LYS A 22 -4.94 15.63 -18.67
CA LYS A 22 -3.76 16.41 -19.04
C LYS A 22 -4.14 17.82 -19.44
N VAL A 23 -5.07 17.96 -20.39
CA VAL A 23 -5.52 19.26 -20.91
C VAL A 23 -6.15 20.14 -19.83
N CYS A 24 -6.95 19.57 -18.96
CA CYS A 24 -7.64 20.33 -17.90
C CYS A 24 -6.80 20.48 -16.62
N HIS A 25 -5.57 19.96 -16.59
CA HIS A 25 -4.68 19.94 -15.42
C HIS A 25 -5.36 19.43 -14.13
N ILE A 26 -6.15 18.35 -14.26
CA ILE A 26 -6.89 17.75 -13.14
C ILE A 26 -6.36 16.36 -12.77
N SER A 27 -6.64 15.94 -11.55
CA SER A 27 -6.25 14.61 -11.08
C SER A 27 -7.03 13.49 -11.78
N LYS A 28 -6.49 12.26 -11.80
CA LYS A 28 -7.20 11.07 -12.31
C LYS A 28 -8.55 10.85 -11.61
N ARG A 29 -8.61 11.15 -10.32
CA ARG A 29 -9.81 11.00 -9.50
C ARG A 29 -10.84 12.06 -9.84
N THR A 30 -10.41 13.32 -9.98
CA THR A 30 -11.29 14.42 -10.42
C THR A 30 -11.87 14.14 -11.80
N ALA A 31 -11.04 13.73 -12.77
CA ALA A 31 -11.52 13.37 -14.10
C ALA A 31 -12.53 12.20 -14.06
N HIS A 32 -12.31 11.21 -13.17
CA HIS A 32 -13.27 10.12 -13.00
C HIS A 32 -14.60 10.61 -12.41
N TYR A 33 -14.56 11.45 -11.38
CA TYR A 33 -15.73 12.07 -10.78
C TYR A 33 -16.57 12.82 -11.82
N LEU A 34 -15.94 13.72 -12.57
CA LEU A 34 -16.61 14.55 -13.56
C LEU A 34 -17.31 13.73 -14.66
N LEU A 35 -16.71 12.62 -15.06
CA LEU A 35 -17.30 11.70 -16.04
C LEU A 35 -18.40 10.84 -15.40
N GLN A 36 -18.17 10.28 -14.22
CA GLN A 36 -19.14 9.43 -13.54
C GLN A 36 -20.46 10.14 -13.25
N PHE A 37 -20.39 11.43 -12.90
CA PHE A 37 -21.58 12.26 -12.64
C PHE A 37 -22.07 13.03 -13.86
N ASN A 38 -21.61 12.68 -15.07
CA ASN A 38 -21.98 13.33 -16.33
C ASN A 38 -21.84 14.86 -16.33
N LEU A 39 -20.90 15.38 -15.54
CA LEU A 39 -20.58 16.81 -15.53
C LEU A 39 -19.83 17.24 -16.79
N ILE A 40 -19.21 16.28 -17.47
CA ILE A 40 -18.66 16.41 -18.83
C ILE A 40 -19.36 15.34 -19.69
N PRO A 41 -20.05 15.73 -20.78
CA PRO A 41 -20.68 14.77 -21.68
C PRO A 41 -19.66 13.80 -22.27
N HIS A 42 -20.02 12.53 -22.32
CA HIS A 42 -19.15 11.50 -22.88
C HIS A 42 -19.93 10.28 -23.33
N VAL A 43 -19.31 9.42 -24.12
CA VAL A 43 -19.84 8.13 -24.53
C VAL A 43 -18.99 7.04 -23.93
N CYS A 44 -19.63 6.03 -23.30
CA CYS A 44 -18.92 4.86 -22.84
C CYS A 44 -18.83 3.80 -23.95
N THR A 45 -17.61 3.47 -24.37
CA THR A 45 -17.35 2.56 -25.49
C THR A 45 -17.47 1.06 -25.15
N GLY A 46 -17.76 0.73 -23.88
CA GLY A 46 -17.82 -0.66 -23.40
C GLY A 46 -16.48 -1.38 -23.27
N LYS A 47 -15.37 -0.75 -23.66
CA LYS A 47 -14.04 -1.34 -23.55
C LYS A 47 -13.59 -1.37 -22.08
N LYS A 48 -12.86 -2.42 -21.65
CA LYS A 48 -12.27 -2.52 -20.30
C LYS A 48 -11.28 -1.40 -20.01
N THR A 49 -10.55 -0.92 -21.02
CA THR A 49 -9.60 0.17 -20.92
C THR A 49 -9.98 1.30 -21.87
N ARG A 50 -9.74 2.55 -21.47
CA ARG A 50 -10.06 3.74 -22.28
C ARG A 50 -11.54 3.80 -22.71
N CYS A 51 -12.44 3.41 -21.80
CA CYS A 51 -13.88 3.31 -22.09
C CYS A 51 -14.57 4.66 -22.38
N TYR A 52 -13.99 5.78 -21.99
CA TYR A 52 -14.59 7.10 -22.19
C TYR A 52 -14.13 7.71 -23.50
N ALA A 53 -15.09 8.09 -24.35
CA ALA A 53 -14.92 8.91 -25.55
C ALA A 53 -15.57 10.27 -25.31
N ILE A 54 -14.77 11.32 -25.29
CA ILE A 54 -15.16 12.68 -24.92
C ILE A 54 -14.88 13.58 -26.13
N LYS A 55 -15.87 14.32 -26.59
CA LYS A 55 -15.66 15.23 -27.69
C LYS A 55 -14.84 16.45 -27.23
N LYS A 56 -13.90 16.89 -28.04
CA LYS A 56 -13.06 18.07 -27.76
C LYS A 56 -13.92 19.29 -27.39
N ARG A 57 -15.03 19.52 -28.11
CA ARG A 57 -15.97 20.58 -27.82
C ARG A 57 -16.50 20.53 -26.38
N ASP A 58 -16.89 19.36 -25.90
CA ASP A 58 -17.43 19.19 -24.55
C ASP A 58 -16.36 19.49 -23.47
N VAL A 59 -15.08 19.25 -23.79
CA VAL A 59 -13.95 19.63 -22.93
C VAL A 59 -13.79 21.16 -22.88
N ILE A 60 -13.91 21.83 -24.01
CA ILE A 60 -13.85 23.30 -24.09
C ILE A 60 -15.00 23.91 -23.28
N ASP A 61 -16.24 23.44 -23.51
CA ASP A 61 -17.41 23.88 -22.76
C ASP A 61 -17.26 23.68 -21.25
N PHE A 62 -16.67 22.56 -20.85
CA PHE A 62 -16.33 22.31 -19.44
C PHE A 62 -15.33 23.34 -18.90
N MET A 63 -14.26 23.63 -19.61
CA MET A 63 -13.24 24.59 -19.16
C MET A 63 -13.83 25.97 -18.96
N ILE A 64 -14.64 26.47 -19.93
CA ILE A 64 -15.35 27.74 -19.84
C ILE A 64 -16.33 27.75 -18.66
N ASN A 65 -17.17 26.75 -18.58
CA ASN A 65 -18.18 26.67 -17.51
C ASN A 65 -17.55 26.52 -16.10
N ARG A 66 -16.39 25.90 -15.99
CA ARG A 66 -15.64 25.80 -14.75
C ARG A 66 -15.12 27.13 -14.23
N GLU A 67 -14.77 28.06 -15.14
CA GLU A 67 -14.38 29.44 -14.77
C GLU A 67 -15.58 30.26 -14.29
N VAL A 68 -16.74 30.09 -14.92
CA VAL A 68 -17.97 30.81 -14.56
C VAL A 68 -18.60 30.27 -13.29
N ASN A 69 -18.64 28.93 -13.12
CA ASN A 69 -19.27 28.25 -12.01
C ASN A 69 -18.35 27.17 -11.40
N PRO A 70 -17.26 27.55 -10.72
CA PRO A 70 -16.30 26.57 -10.17
C PRO A 70 -16.92 25.62 -9.16
N SER A 71 -17.88 26.07 -8.36
CA SER A 71 -18.54 25.27 -7.31
C SER A 71 -19.24 24.01 -7.85
N ARG A 72 -19.76 24.04 -9.09
CA ARG A 72 -20.42 22.91 -9.73
C ARG A 72 -19.47 21.73 -9.97
N TYR A 73 -18.19 22.01 -10.14
CA TYR A 73 -17.18 21.03 -10.54
C TYR A 73 -16.23 20.65 -9.38
N ILE A 74 -16.50 21.14 -8.18
CA ILE A 74 -15.76 20.76 -6.97
C ILE A 74 -16.19 19.37 -6.56
N VAL A 75 -15.21 18.49 -6.38
CA VAL A 75 -15.45 17.17 -5.84
C VAL A 75 -15.84 17.27 -4.37
N PRO A 76 -16.98 16.71 -3.94
CA PRO A 76 -17.42 16.78 -2.56
C PRO A 76 -16.37 16.21 -1.59
N THR A 77 -16.24 16.87 -0.44
CA THR A 77 -15.34 16.39 0.61
C THR A 77 -15.73 14.97 1.03
N GLY A 78 -14.77 14.06 1.04
CA GLY A 78 -15.02 12.66 1.39
C GLY A 78 -15.32 11.74 0.21
N TRP A 79 -15.70 12.24 -0.97
CA TRP A 79 -15.96 11.40 -2.13
C TRP A 79 -14.80 10.42 -2.46
N TYR A 80 -13.57 10.89 -2.32
CA TYR A 80 -12.38 10.04 -2.52
C TYR A 80 -12.21 8.93 -1.47
N LYS A 81 -12.89 9.06 -0.31
CA LYS A 81 -12.87 8.03 0.74
C LYS A 81 -13.93 6.95 0.51
N TYR A 82 -15.01 7.30 -0.19
CA TYR A 82 -16.21 6.46 -0.32
C TYR A 82 -16.55 6.12 -1.79
N GLY A 83 -15.61 6.21 -2.71
CA GLY A 83 -15.81 6.08 -4.15
C GLY A 83 -16.02 4.66 -4.69
N SER A 84 -16.59 3.74 -3.91
CA SER A 84 -17.27 2.55 -4.37
C SER A 84 -18.31 2.18 -3.31
N GLU A 85 -19.52 1.79 -3.73
CA GLU A 85 -20.56 1.22 -2.87
C GLU A 85 -20.10 -0.06 -2.15
N ASP A 86 -18.98 -0.62 -2.58
CA ASP A 86 -18.22 -1.67 -1.91
C ASP A 86 -17.16 -1.10 -0.96
N VAL A 87 -17.48 -0.13 -0.13
CA VAL A 87 -16.63 0.13 1.04
C VAL A 87 -16.78 -1.06 1.96
N LYS A 88 -15.97 -2.08 1.72
CA LYS A 88 -15.77 -3.11 2.73
C LYS A 88 -15.44 -2.37 4.02
N PRO A 89 -16.25 -2.53 5.07
CA PRO A 89 -16.04 -1.80 6.31
C PRO A 89 -14.58 -1.95 6.67
N TYR A 90 -13.91 -0.82 6.91
CA TYR A 90 -12.51 -0.82 7.34
C TYR A 90 -12.45 -1.72 8.56
N LYS A 91 -11.98 -2.94 8.37
CA LYS A 91 -11.77 -3.86 9.47
C LYS A 91 -10.71 -3.21 10.34
N ILE A 92 -11.12 -2.61 11.44
CA ILE A 92 -10.22 -2.17 12.48
C ILE A 92 -9.42 -3.42 12.84
N ARG A 93 -8.19 -3.49 12.36
CA ARG A 93 -7.28 -4.55 12.77
C ARG A 93 -6.86 -4.19 14.19
N ILE A 94 -7.51 -4.82 15.14
CA ILE A 94 -7.07 -4.75 16.53
C ILE A 94 -5.61 -5.20 16.51
N GLN A 95 -4.71 -4.29 16.85
CA GLN A 95 -3.29 -4.60 16.96
C GLN A 95 -3.09 -5.35 18.27
N PRO A 96 -2.33 -6.45 18.28
CA PRO A 96 -1.97 -7.09 19.53
C PRO A 96 -1.15 -6.11 20.39
N PRO A 97 -1.29 -6.16 21.72
CA PRO A 97 -0.43 -5.39 22.59
C PRO A 97 1.03 -5.78 22.36
N LEU A 98 1.92 -4.80 22.50
CA LEU A 98 3.35 -5.03 22.40
C LEU A 98 3.81 -5.87 23.61
N PRO A 99 4.73 -6.84 23.43
CA PRO A 99 5.28 -7.58 24.54
C PRO A 99 6.00 -6.64 25.50
N SER A 100 5.73 -6.76 26.78
CA SER A 100 6.41 -5.98 27.83
C SER A 100 7.62 -6.73 28.42
N ASP A 101 7.68 -8.05 28.25
CA ASP A 101 8.73 -8.92 28.75
C ASP A 101 9.55 -9.49 27.60
N GLN A 102 10.75 -8.95 27.44
CA GLN A 102 11.70 -9.38 26.42
C GLN A 102 12.19 -10.83 26.67
N GLN A 103 12.36 -11.22 27.93
CA GLN A 103 12.83 -12.55 28.26
C GLN A 103 11.79 -13.62 27.95
N LYS A 104 10.51 -13.34 28.25
CA LYS A 104 9.38 -14.18 27.85
C LYS A 104 9.30 -14.29 26.33
N THR A 105 9.45 -13.18 25.63
CA THR A 105 9.44 -13.15 24.17
C THR A 105 10.57 -13.99 23.58
N ARG A 106 11.76 -13.94 24.16
CA ARG A 106 12.90 -14.75 23.76
C ARG A 106 12.61 -16.25 23.90
N ARG A 107 12.16 -16.69 25.07
CA ARG A 107 11.82 -18.10 25.32
C ARG A 107 10.74 -18.62 24.39
N TYR A 108 9.75 -17.79 24.09
CA TYR A 108 8.73 -18.11 23.09
C TYR A 108 9.34 -18.38 21.72
N TYR A 109 10.23 -17.53 21.22
CA TYR A 109 10.88 -17.73 19.93
C TYR A 109 11.87 -18.90 19.94
N GLU A 110 12.55 -19.15 21.05
CA GLU A 110 13.38 -20.34 21.24
C GLU A 110 12.54 -21.61 21.08
N SER A 111 11.38 -21.67 21.69
CA SER A 111 10.45 -22.80 21.56
C SER A 111 9.94 -22.94 20.11
N LYS A 112 9.56 -21.85 19.46
CA LYS A 112 9.05 -21.87 18.07
C LYS A 112 10.10 -22.25 17.03
N LEU A 113 11.35 -21.96 17.29
CA LEU A 113 12.48 -22.26 16.39
C LEU A 113 13.26 -23.51 16.84
N ALA A 114 12.78 -24.26 17.82
CA ALA A 114 13.48 -25.44 18.35
C ALA A 114 13.77 -26.49 17.27
N SER A 115 12.84 -26.71 16.34
CA SER A 115 12.98 -27.65 15.22
C SER A 115 13.77 -27.09 14.01
N CYS A 116 14.10 -25.81 14.02
CA CYS A 116 14.87 -25.19 12.93
C CYS A 116 16.37 -25.49 13.09
N PRO A 117 17.12 -25.58 11.97
CA PRO A 117 18.56 -25.74 12.02
C PRO A 117 19.23 -24.55 12.71
N ASP A 118 20.45 -24.76 13.23
CA ASP A 118 21.18 -23.72 13.98
C ASP A 118 21.63 -22.55 13.08
N VAL A 119 21.73 -22.79 11.78
CA VAL A 119 22.01 -21.77 10.78
C VAL A 119 20.88 -21.74 9.77
N ILE A 120 20.31 -20.57 9.56
CA ILE A 120 19.10 -20.36 8.77
C ILE A 120 19.44 -19.43 7.61
N ASP A 121 18.87 -19.67 6.45
CA ASP A 121 19.00 -18.78 5.29
C ASP A 121 17.87 -17.73 5.25
N VAL A 122 18.01 -16.76 4.34
CA VAL A 122 17.01 -15.68 4.16
C VAL A 122 15.64 -16.23 3.76
N ALA A 123 15.60 -17.33 2.97
CA ALA A 123 14.33 -17.90 2.52
C ALA A 123 13.53 -18.48 3.70
N ALA A 124 14.18 -19.25 4.57
CA ALA A 124 13.54 -19.78 5.77
C ALA A 124 13.08 -18.66 6.73
N ILE A 125 13.81 -17.55 6.83
CA ILE A 125 13.38 -16.39 7.62
C ILE A 125 12.14 -15.72 7.02
N VAL A 126 12.09 -15.57 5.68
CA VAL A 126 10.90 -15.08 4.96
C VAL A 126 9.69 -15.97 5.26
N ASP A 127 9.86 -17.28 5.15
CA ASP A 127 8.80 -18.23 5.44
C ASP A 127 8.39 -18.20 6.91
N PHE A 128 9.34 -18.10 7.81
CA PHE A 128 9.02 -18.00 9.24
C PHE A 128 8.33 -16.69 9.57
N THR A 129 8.87 -15.55 9.20
CA THR A 129 8.37 -14.22 9.63
C THR A 129 7.21 -13.70 8.80
N GLY A 130 7.03 -14.18 7.56
CA GLY A 130 6.03 -13.69 6.61
C GLY A 130 6.34 -12.29 6.05
N TYR A 131 7.55 -11.78 6.27
CA TYR A 131 8.04 -10.58 5.60
C TYR A 131 8.62 -10.94 4.23
N ASN A 132 8.67 -9.97 3.32
CA ASN A 132 9.29 -10.20 2.03
C ASN A 132 10.83 -10.26 2.13
N ARG A 133 11.47 -10.85 1.12
CA ARG A 133 12.94 -10.99 1.06
C ARG A 133 13.66 -9.65 1.18
N HIS A 134 13.13 -8.60 0.55
CA HIS A 134 13.73 -7.27 0.58
C HIS A 134 13.82 -6.74 2.02
N THR A 135 12.73 -6.84 2.78
CA THR A 135 12.68 -6.40 4.18
C THR A 135 13.67 -7.17 5.06
N VAL A 136 13.78 -8.49 4.88
CA VAL A 136 14.76 -9.28 5.64
C VAL A 136 16.19 -8.88 5.27
N CYS A 137 16.48 -8.67 3.98
CA CYS A 137 17.78 -8.18 3.55
C CYS A 137 18.08 -6.76 4.06
N GLU A 138 17.09 -5.89 4.18
CA GLU A 138 17.26 -4.58 4.80
C GLU A 138 17.61 -4.68 6.28
N TRP A 139 16.99 -5.57 7.04
CA TRP A 139 17.38 -5.80 8.44
C TRP A 139 18.87 -6.17 8.57
N ILE A 140 19.37 -7.01 7.67
CA ILE A 140 20.80 -7.41 7.65
C ILE A 140 21.66 -6.21 7.24
N ARG A 141 21.30 -5.52 6.17
CA ARG A 141 22.07 -4.38 5.63
C ARG A 141 22.21 -3.22 6.64
N PHE A 142 21.14 -2.95 7.39
CA PHE A 142 21.14 -1.92 8.43
C PHE A 142 21.64 -2.41 9.80
N GLY A 143 22.18 -3.63 9.87
CA GLY A 143 22.76 -4.18 11.09
C GLY A 143 21.75 -4.55 12.19
N LYS A 144 20.45 -4.54 11.89
CA LYS A 144 19.39 -4.93 12.83
C LYS A 144 19.37 -6.44 13.07
N LEU A 145 19.54 -7.21 12.02
CA LEU A 145 19.69 -8.66 12.07
C LEU A 145 21.14 -9.01 11.69
N ARG A 146 21.89 -9.54 12.64
CA ARG A 146 23.26 -9.99 12.39
C ARG A 146 23.26 -11.24 11.50
N ALA A 147 24.15 -11.25 10.51
CA ALA A 147 24.31 -12.36 9.57
C ALA A 147 25.75 -12.52 9.15
N LEU A 148 26.10 -13.72 8.73
CA LEU A 148 27.39 -14.02 8.10
C LEU A 148 27.21 -13.99 6.58
N ALA A 149 28.01 -13.22 5.89
CA ALA A 149 28.02 -13.19 4.43
C ALA A 149 28.95 -14.28 3.90
N LEU A 150 28.40 -15.24 3.16
CA LEU A 150 29.16 -16.35 2.57
C LEU A 150 28.81 -16.41 1.07
N GLN A 151 29.78 -16.16 0.20
CA GLN A 151 29.65 -16.31 -1.25
C GLN A 151 28.28 -15.84 -1.81
N HIS A 152 27.91 -14.60 -1.65
CA HIS A 152 26.64 -14.02 -2.14
C HIS A 152 25.37 -14.49 -1.39
N LYS A 153 25.50 -15.25 -0.31
CA LYS A 153 24.39 -15.67 0.54
C LYS A 153 24.58 -15.15 1.98
N TYR A 154 23.48 -14.82 2.61
CA TYR A 154 23.47 -14.55 4.04
C TYR A 154 23.12 -15.83 4.79
N MET A 155 23.94 -16.18 5.77
CA MET A 155 23.72 -17.27 6.71
C MET A 155 23.51 -16.66 8.10
N ILE A 156 22.40 -16.95 8.71
CA ILE A 156 21.98 -16.33 9.95
C ILE A 156 21.95 -17.38 11.06
N PRO A 157 22.83 -17.30 12.06
CA PRO A 157 22.72 -18.11 13.26
C PRO A 157 21.34 -17.94 13.91
N LYS A 158 20.71 -19.02 14.29
CA LYS A 158 19.38 -19.05 14.91
C LYS A 158 19.28 -18.12 16.12
N CYS A 159 20.31 -18.07 16.94
CA CYS A 159 20.37 -17.18 18.10
C CYS A 159 20.27 -15.69 17.69
N TYR A 160 20.88 -15.26 16.59
CA TYR A 160 20.79 -13.88 16.11
C TYR A 160 19.38 -13.53 15.61
N LEU A 161 18.69 -14.50 15.00
CA LEU A 161 17.30 -14.31 14.63
C LEU A 161 16.41 -14.18 15.88
N ILE A 162 16.60 -15.05 16.88
CA ILE A 162 15.87 -14.98 18.14
C ILE A 162 16.12 -13.64 18.85
N ASP A 163 17.37 -13.21 18.92
CA ASP A 163 17.75 -11.91 19.50
C ASP A 163 16.96 -10.78 18.81
N TRP A 164 16.96 -10.74 17.48
CA TRP A 164 16.27 -9.71 16.70
C TRP A 164 14.74 -9.75 16.91
N LEU A 165 14.13 -10.92 16.80
CA LEU A 165 12.68 -11.08 16.96
C LEU A 165 12.19 -10.70 18.36
N SER A 166 13.08 -10.77 19.37
CA SER A 166 12.76 -10.43 20.75
C SER A 166 12.92 -8.95 21.08
N THR A 167 13.42 -8.13 20.14
CA THR A 167 13.62 -6.69 20.36
C THR A 167 12.30 -5.91 20.29
N ASP A 168 12.24 -4.85 21.07
CA ASP A 168 11.12 -3.88 20.99
C ASP A 168 11.05 -3.24 19.60
N GLU A 169 12.19 -3.00 18.95
CA GLU A 169 12.26 -2.43 17.60
C GLU A 169 11.54 -3.33 16.59
N HIS A 170 11.78 -4.65 16.61
CA HIS A 170 11.07 -5.58 15.76
C HIS A 170 9.57 -5.58 16.08
N ASN A 171 9.20 -5.67 17.34
CA ASN A 171 7.82 -5.76 17.79
C ASN A 171 7.04 -4.45 17.54
N ALA A 172 7.69 -3.29 17.57
CA ALA A 172 7.10 -1.98 17.29
C ALA A 172 7.00 -1.64 15.80
N THR A 173 7.47 -2.50 14.89
CA THR A 173 7.40 -2.29 13.44
C THR A 173 5.97 -1.87 13.01
N LEU A 174 5.86 -0.74 12.28
CA LEU A 174 4.56 -0.17 11.87
C LEU A 174 3.78 -1.09 10.91
N ARG A 175 4.46 -1.67 9.93
CA ARG A 175 3.86 -2.57 8.94
C ARG A 175 4.22 -4.02 9.26
N LYS A 176 3.46 -4.62 10.15
CA LYS A 176 3.63 -6.03 10.53
C LYS A 176 3.13 -6.97 9.44
N SER A 177 3.85 -8.07 9.21
CA SER A 177 3.34 -9.19 8.42
C SER A 177 2.15 -9.86 9.15
N ARG A 178 1.33 -10.63 8.41
CA ARG A 178 0.26 -11.41 9.02
C ARG A 178 0.79 -12.36 10.10
N ARG A 179 1.86 -13.09 9.77
CA ARG A 179 2.49 -14.03 10.69
C ARG A 179 3.08 -13.36 11.94
N HIS A 180 3.58 -12.13 11.81
CA HIS A 180 4.04 -11.36 12.97
C HIS A 180 2.87 -11.03 13.91
N ILE A 181 1.75 -10.55 13.37
CA ILE A 181 0.55 -10.26 14.16
C ILE A 181 0.03 -11.52 14.86
N ASP A 182 -0.06 -12.63 14.14
CA ASP A 182 -0.55 -13.91 14.69
C ASP A 182 0.35 -14.38 15.85
N ARG A 183 1.67 -14.24 15.71
CA ARG A 183 2.62 -14.60 16.80
C ARG A 183 2.56 -13.68 18.01
N LEU A 184 2.30 -12.40 17.83
CA LEU A 184 2.10 -11.51 18.98
C LEU A 184 0.85 -11.91 19.77
N TRP A 185 -0.21 -12.35 19.10
CA TRP A 185 -1.40 -12.89 19.77
C TRP A 185 -1.11 -14.26 20.45
N GLU A 186 -0.32 -15.11 19.83
CA GLU A 186 0.11 -16.37 20.44
C GLU A 186 0.98 -16.11 21.67
N LEU A 187 1.95 -15.20 21.58
CA LEU A 187 2.84 -14.83 22.68
C LEU A 187 2.08 -14.31 23.90
N GLN A 188 1.01 -13.54 23.67
CA GLN A 188 0.17 -13.03 24.74
C GLN A 188 -0.46 -14.18 25.56
N LYS A 189 -0.83 -15.27 24.88
CA LYS A 189 -1.47 -16.45 25.49
C LYS A 189 -0.47 -17.49 26.00
N TRP A 190 0.79 -17.35 25.58
CA TRP A 190 1.83 -18.31 25.89
C TRP A 190 2.27 -18.16 27.35
N SER A 191 2.29 -19.28 28.09
CA SER A 191 2.79 -19.37 29.45
C SER A 191 4.04 -20.24 29.48
N ASP A 192 5.05 -19.80 30.22
CA ASP A 192 6.25 -20.61 30.48
C ASP A 192 5.85 -21.87 31.24
N GLY A 193 5.99 -23.04 30.64
CA GLY A 193 5.91 -24.30 31.39
C GLY A 193 4.71 -25.20 31.10
N GLN A 194 4.18 -25.18 29.86
CA GLN A 194 3.36 -26.31 29.36
C GLN A 194 4.09 -27.06 28.27
#